data_c0607ae19f5790eb5ba73f794b3723c9
#
_entry.id   c0607ae19f5790eb5ba73f794b3723c9
#
_cell.length_a   1.000
_cell.length_b   1.000
_cell.length_c   1.000
_cell.angle_alpha   90.00
_cell.angle_beta   90.00
_cell.angle_gamma   90.00
#
_symmetry.space_group_name_H-M   'P 1'
#
loop_
_entity.id
_entity.type
_entity.pdbx_description
1 polymer ?
#
loop_
_entity_poly.entity_id
_entity_poly.type
_entity_poly.pdbx_seq_one_letter_code
_entity_poly.pdbx_strand_id
1 'polypeptide(L)'
;MRGLDRTNPRHLALIHEATALFRGAGYTAFDGEPPQQREHAAVAAPYAHVTAPLRRLVDRFGLAVCDAVCRGAEVPDAVRAGLPQLPELMRDSDRRARAAERACADATEAAVLLGREGQSFGAIVIDHTDKGMEVQLVDLPVIARVTGPRTALGAHLQVTLDVADVRAGAVSFSHT
;
A
#
# COMPACT_ATOMS: atom_id res chain seq x y z
N MET A 1 -15.65 8.89 0.22
CA MET A 1 -14.54 9.85 0.12
C MET A 1 -14.84 11.10 -0.74
N ARG A 2 -15.97 11.15 -1.47
CA ARG A 2 -16.37 12.29 -2.31
C ARG A 2 -16.87 13.49 -1.49
N GLY A 3 -16.23 14.10 -0.66
CA GLY A 3 -16.63 15.24 0.18
C GLY A 3 -15.59 15.58 1.23
N LEU A 4 -14.47 14.85 1.20
CA LEU A 4 -13.35 15.14 2.10
C LEU A 4 -12.44 16.18 1.46
N ASP A 5 -12.20 17.25 2.19
CA ASP A 5 -11.30 18.32 1.82
C ASP A 5 -9.87 17.98 2.28
N ARG A 6 -8.95 17.87 1.35
CA ARG A 6 -7.55 17.52 1.63
C ARG A 6 -6.77 18.67 2.31
N THR A 7 -7.32 19.86 2.32
CA THR A 7 -6.76 20.99 3.05
C THR A 7 -7.18 21.00 4.53
N ASN A 8 -8.20 20.22 4.88
CA ASN A 8 -8.62 20.06 6.27
C ASN A 8 -7.79 18.97 6.96
N PRO A 9 -7.02 19.29 8.00
CA PRO A 9 -6.11 18.33 8.67
C PRO A 9 -6.80 17.08 9.19
N ARG A 10 -8.02 17.20 9.70
CA ARG A 10 -8.80 16.05 10.20
C ARG A 10 -9.26 15.14 9.06
N HIS A 11 -9.61 15.74 7.91
CA HIS A 11 -9.95 14.97 6.72
C HIS A 11 -8.72 14.28 6.13
N LEU A 12 -7.55 14.91 6.20
CA LEU A 12 -6.29 14.31 5.77
C LEU A 12 -5.95 13.06 6.58
N ALA A 13 -5.99 13.13 7.90
CA ALA A 13 -5.79 11.98 8.78
C ALA A 13 -6.82 10.88 8.51
N LEU A 14 -8.11 11.22 8.34
CA LEU A 14 -9.15 10.26 7.98
C LEU A 14 -8.90 9.60 6.63
N ILE A 15 -8.43 10.34 5.63
CA ILE A 15 -8.08 9.79 4.31
C ILE A 15 -6.93 8.80 4.44
N HIS A 16 -5.91 9.13 5.24
CA HIS A 16 -4.79 8.25 5.51
C HIS A 16 -5.25 6.93 6.15
N GLU A 17 -5.99 6.98 7.23
CA GLU A 17 -6.59 5.82 7.89
C GLU A 17 -7.48 4.99 6.96
N ALA A 18 -8.31 5.66 6.15
CA ALA A 18 -9.19 4.97 5.21
C ALA A 18 -8.43 4.17 4.15
N THR A 19 -7.17 4.53 3.83
CA THR A 19 -6.36 3.73 2.90
C THR A 19 -6.00 2.36 3.44
N ALA A 20 -5.95 2.20 4.77
CA ALA A 20 -5.71 0.92 5.42
C ALA A 20 -6.83 -0.10 5.14
N LEU A 21 -8.07 0.37 4.91
CA LEU A 21 -9.22 -0.49 4.58
C LEU A 21 -9.09 -1.15 3.20
N PHE A 22 -8.27 -0.60 2.30
CA PHE A 22 -8.01 -1.19 0.98
C PHE A 22 -6.89 -2.24 0.98
N ARG A 23 -6.33 -2.55 2.15
CA ARG A 23 -5.33 -3.60 2.31
C ARG A 23 -6.04 -4.95 2.45
N GLY A 24 -5.65 -5.94 1.65
CA GLY A 24 -6.03 -7.32 1.94
C GLY A 24 -6.81 -8.06 0.87
N ALA A 25 -6.90 -7.57 -0.36
CA ALA A 25 -7.33 -8.44 -1.46
C ALA A 25 -6.30 -9.55 -1.61
N GLY A 26 -6.75 -10.79 -1.50
CA GLY A 26 -5.94 -11.99 -1.64
C GLY A 26 -6.51 -12.90 -2.72
N TYR A 27 -5.86 -14.04 -2.90
CA TYR A 27 -6.32 -15.09 -3.80
C TYR A 27 -6.59 -16.36 -3.00
N THR A 28 -7.65 -17.07 -3.36
CA THR A 28 -7.94 -18.39 -2.83
C THR A 28 -8.03 -19.36 -4.00
N ALA A 29 -7.15 -20.36 -3.99
CA ALA A 29 -7.23 -21.45 -4.95
C ALA A 29 -8.27 -22.48 -4.48
N PHE A 30 -9.01 -23.05 -5.42
CA PHE A 30 -9.92 -24.15 -5.15
C PHE A 30 -10.01 -25.08 -6.37
N ASP A 31 -10.38 -26.33 -6.12
CA ASP A 31 -10.67 -27.33 -7.13
C ASP A 31 -11.94 -28.06 -6.72
N GLY A 32 -13.01 -27.86 -7.49
CA GLY A 32 -14.36 -28.32 -7.17
C GLY A 32 -15.20 -27.27 -6.46
N GLU A 33 -15.39 -27.36 -5.16
CA GLU A 33 -16.26 -26.43 -4.43
C GLU A 33 -15.62 -25.05 -4.26
N PRO A 34 -16.36 -23.97 -4.60
CA PRO A 34 -15.87 -22.62 -4.39
C PRO A 34 -15.77 -22.28 -2.90
N PRO A 35 -14.82 -21.40 -2.49
CA PRO A 35 -14.65 -20.99 -1.11
C PRO A 35 -15.89 -20.26 -0.57
N GLN A 36 -16.10 -20.32 0.76
CA GLN A 36 -17.23 -19.64 1.42
C GLN A 36 -17.20 -18.13 1.16
N GLN A 37 -16.03 -17.49 1.26
CA GLN A 37 -15.83 -16.09 0.92
C GLN A 37 -15.38 -15.97 -0.53
N ARG A 38 -16.32 -15.99 -1.45
CA ARG A 38 -16.08 -15.91 -2.90
C ARG A 38 -16.34 -14.54 -3.50
N GLU A 39 -16.95 -13.64 -2.75
CA GLU A 39 -17.32 -12.32 -3.24
C GLU A 39 -16.18 -11.32 -3.05
N HIS A 40 -15.89 -10.59 -4.11
CA HIS A 40 -14.96 -9.48 -4.06
C HIS A 40 -15.68 -8.22 -3.58
N ALA A 41 -15.24 -7.62 -2.46
CA ALA A 41 -15.93 -6.54 -1.78
C ALA A 41 -16.24 -5.32 -2.67
N ALA A 42 -15.34 -4.96 -3.60
CA ALA A 42 -15.54 -3.82 -4.48
C ALA A 42 -16.49 -4.12 -5.67
N VAL A 43 -16.68 -5.39 -6.02
CA VAL A 43 -17.52 -5.84 -7.14
C VAL A 43 -18.87 -6.36 -6.64
N ALA A 44 -18.94 -6.76 -5.36
CA ALA A 44 -20.07 -7.43 -4.72
C ALA A 44 -20.54 -8.68 -5.49
N ALA A 45 -19.60 -9.43 -6.06
CA ALA A 45 -19.82 -10.65 -6.82
C ALA A 45 -18.55 -11.52 -6.82
N PRO A 46 -18.65 -12.82 -7.17
CA PRO A 46 -17.50 -13.66 -7.44
C PRO A 46 -16.63 -13.02 -8.54
N TYR A 47 -15.34 -12.94 -8.29
CA TYR A 47 -14.41 -12.28 -9.20
C TYR A 47 -13.07 -12.99 -9.25
N ALA A 48 -12.52 -13.14 -10.45
CA ALA A 48 -11.16 -13.59 -10.68
C ALA A 48 -10.40 -12.60 -11.58
N HIS A 49 -9.13 -12.37 -11.27
CA HIS A 49 -8.28 -11.57 -12.13
C HIS A 49 -7.88 -12.35 -13.38
N VAL A 50 -8.15 -11.78 -14.57
CA VAL A 50 -7.80 -12.37 -15.88
C VAL A 50 -7.32 -11.32 -16.89
N THR A 51 -7.20 -10.05 -16.49
CA THR A 51 -7.02 -8.92 -17.42
C THR A 51 -5.57 -8.45 -17.58
N ALA A 52 -4.64 -8.94 -16.78
CA ALA A 52 -3.25 -8.46 -16.80
C ALA A 52 -2.22 -9.61 -16.68
N PRO A 53 -2.21 -10.58 -17.62
CA PRO A 53 -1.37 -11.78 -17.54
C PRO A 53 0.13 -11.52 -17.66
N LEU A 54 0.54 -10.33 -18.11
CA LEU A 54 1.96 -9.95 -18.20
C LEU A 54 2.56 -9.63 -16.82
N ARG A 55 1.77 -9.05 -15.91
CA ARG A 55 2.23 -8.60 -14.59
C ARG A 55 1.66 -9.40 -13.42
N ARG A 56 0.62 -10.21 -13.63
CA ARG A 56 0.02 -11.05 -12.59
C ARG A 56 0.00 -12.51 -13.05
N LEU A 57 0.74 -13.34 -12.35
CA LEU A 57 0.83 -14.77 -12.65
C LEU A 57 -0.56 -15.45 -12.55
N VAL A 58 -1.36 -15.10 -11.56
CA VAL A 58 -2.71 -15.63 -11.36
C VAL A 58 -3.61 -15.45 -12.58
N ASP A 59 -3.48 -14.36 -13.32
CA ASP A 59 -4.28 -14.11 -14.53
C ASP A 59 -3.98 -15.14 -15.63
N ARG A 60 -2.73 -15.59 -15.75
CA ARG A 60 -2.34 -16.63 -16.72
C ARG A 60 -2.99 -17.97 -16.40
N PHE A 61 -3.01 -18.34 -15.14
CA PHE A 61 -3.66 -19.56 -14.68
C PHE A 61 -5.19 -19.46 -14.86
N GLY A 62 -5.79 -18.34 -14.48
CA GLY A 62 -7.21 -18.09 -14.71
C GLY A 62 -7.61 -18.19 -16.19
N LEU A 63 -6.81 -17.60 -17.08
CA LEU A 63 -7.05 -17.69 -18.52
C LEU A 63 -6.90 -19.12 -19.05
N ALA A 64 -5.93 -19.89 -18.56
CA ALA A 64 -5.76 -21.29 -18.95
C ALA A 64 -6.96 -22.15 -18.52
N VAL A 65 -7.49 -21.91 -17.32
CA VAL A 65 -8.72 -22.56 -16.85
C VAL A 65 -9.92 -22.16 -17.71
N CYS A 66 -10.09 -20.86 -17.99
CA CYS A 66 -11.17 -20.37 -18.84
C CYS A 66 -11.11 -20.98 -20.26
N ASP A 67 -9.92 -21.05 -20.86
CA ASP A 67 -9.72 -21.63 -22.20
C ASP A 67 -10.12 -23.13 -22.21
N ALA A 68 -9.67 -23.90 -21.21
CA ALA A 68 -10.04 -25.32 -21.10
C ALA A 68 -11.56 -25.49 -20.98
N VAL A 69 -12.21 -24.72 -20.09
CA VAL A 69 -13.67 -24.77 -19.90
C VAL A 69 -14.41 -24.37 -21.19
N CYS A 70 -14.00 -23.32 -21.87
CA CYS A 70 -14.62 -22.87 -23.12
C CYS A 70 -14.51 -23.90 -24.25
N ARG A 71 -13.46 -24.71 -24.26
CA ARG A 71 -13.26 -25.81 -25.23
C ARG A 71 -13.96 -27.11 -24.83
N GLY A 72 -14.53 -27.17 -23.64
CA GLY A 72 -15.07 -28.43 -23.08
C GLY A 72 -13.97 -29.47 -22.82
N ALA A 73 -12.75 -29.01 -22.58
CA ALA A 73 -11.57 -29.83 -22.32
C ALA A 73 -11.24 -29.84 -20.81
N GLU A 74 -10.47 -30.81 -20.38
CA GLU A 74 -9.94 -30.85 -19.02
C GLU A 74 -8.88 -29.77 -18.82
N VAL A 75 -8.86 -29.19 -17.61
CA VAL A 75 -7.81 -28.25 -17.21
C VAL A 75 -6.47 -29.01 -17.16
N PRO A 76 -5.41 -28.51 -17.82
CA PRO A 76 -4.11 -29.18 -17.82
C PRO A 76 -3.59 -29.46 -16.41
N ASP A 77 -3.05 -30.65 -16.17
CA ASP A 77 -2.54 -31.08 -14.86
C ASP A 77 -1.54 -30.09 -14.25
N ALA A 78 -0.65 -29.54 -15.07
CA ALA A 78 0.35 -28.55 -14.61
C ALA A 78 -0.32 -27.26 -14.09
N VAL A 79 -1.44 -26.83 -14.70
CA VAL A 79 -2.21 -25.67 -14.22
C VAL A 79 -2.86 -26.01 -12.90
N ARG A 80 -3.54 -27.17 -12.82
CA ARG A 80 -4.23 -27.64 -11.60
C ARG A 80 -3.25 -27.80 -10.44
N ALA A 81 -2.10 -28.42 -10.66
CA ALA A 81 -1.04 -28.60 -9.65
C ALA A 81 -0.41 -27.28 -9.18
N GLY A 82 -0.40 -26.25 -10.03
CA GLY A 82 0.15 -24.93 -9.68
C GLY A 82 -0.81 -24.03 -8.88
N LEU A 83 -2.13 -24.23 -8.97
CA LEU A 83 -3.12 -23.37 -8.32
C LEU A 83 -2.88 -23.15 -6.81
N PRO A 84 -2.58 -24.18 -6.00
CA PRO A 84 -2.37 -23.99 -4.56
C PRO A 84 -1.21 -23.07 -4.19
N GLN A 85 -0.22 -22.91 -5.07
CA GLN A 85 0.96 -22.08 -4.84
C GLN A 85 0.72 -20.60 -5.16
N LEU A 86 -0.28 -20.28 -5.99
CA LEU A 86 -0.52 -18.92 -6.47
C LEU A 86 -0.77 -17.90 -5.37
N PRO A 87 -1.57 -18.18 -4.31
CA PRO A 87 -1.83 -17.20 -3.26
C PRO A 87 -0.55 -16.72 -2.57
N GLU A 88 0.41 -17.60 -2.33
CA GLU A 88 1.69 -17.26 -1.72
C GLU A 88 2.59 -16.50 -2.70
N LEU A 89 2.75 -17.00 -3.92
CA LEU A 89 3.55 -16.35 -4.97
C LEU A 89 3.07 -14.93 -5.26
N MET A 90 1.76 -14.74 -5.30
CA MET A 90 1.17 -13.40 -5.53
C MET A 90 1.41 -12.47 -4.36
N ARG A 91 1.27 -12.95 -3.10
CA ARG A 91 1.59 -12.15 -1.90
C ARG A 91 3.06 -11.72 -1.87
N ASP A 92 3.96 -12.63 -2.21
CA ASP A 92 5.40 -12.35 -2.24
C ASP A 92 5.77 -11.35 -3.32
N SER A 93 5.18 -11.49 -4.49
CA SER A 93 5.33 -10.53 -5.60
C SER A 93 4.84 -9.13 -5.20
N ASP A 94 3.64 -9.04 -4.63
CA ASP A 94 3.07 -7.78 -4.17
C ASP A 94 3.92 -7.14 -3.05
N ARG A 95 4.45 -7.95 -2.13
CA ARG A 95 5.33 -7.45 -1.07
C ARG A 95 6.60 -6.82 -1.65
N ARG A 96 7.21 -7.48 -2.66
CA ARG A 96 8.41 -6.94 -3.33
C ARG A 96 8.10 -5.66 -4.10
N ALA A 97 7.00 -5.62 -4.83
CA ALA A 97 6.57 -4.44 -5.57
C ALA A 97 6.37 -3.24 -4.63
N ARG A 98 5.62 -3.43 -3.55
CA ARG A 98 5.39 -2.38 -2.53
C ARG A 98 6.66 -1.95 -1.80
N ALA A 99 7.62 -2.85 -1.62
CA ALA A 99 8.91 -2.50 -1.03
C ALA A 99 9.72 -1.62 -1.97
N ALA A 100 9.73 -1.93 -3.28
CA ALA A 100 10.39 -1.11 -4.29
C ALA A 100 9.73 0.27 -4.44
N GLU A 101 8.39 0.32 -4.51
CA GLU A 101 7.64 1.58 -4.56
C GLU A 101 7.93 2.46 -3.35
N ARG A 102 7.96 1.87 -2.15
CA ARG A 102 8.29 2.59 -0.92
C ARG A 102 9.71 3.13 -0.96
N ALA A 103 10.69 2.29 -1.32
CA ALA A 103 12.09 2.72 -1.39
C ALA A 103 12.30 3.89 -2.38
N CYS A 104 11.56 3.89 -3.50
CA CYS A 104 11.59 5.01 -4.45
C CYS A 104 10.96 6.28 -3.86
N ALA A 105 9.83 6.16 -3.16
CA ALA A 105 9.20 7.29 -2.49
C ALA A 105 10.11 7.86 -1.40
N ASP A 106 10.62 7.02 -0.51
CA ASP A 106 11.51 7.39 0.59
C ASP A 106 12.77 8.13 0.08
N ALA A 107 13.40 7.59 -0.98
CA ALA A 107 14.57 8.24 -1.61
C ALA A 107 14.21 9.60 -2.24
N THR A 108 13.01 9.73 -2.83
CA THR A 108 12.54 10.98 -3.42
C THR A 108 12.25 12.02 -2.34
N GLU A 109 11.60 11.63 -1.25
CA GLU A 109 11.33 12.50 -0.09
C GLU A 109 12.63 12.99 0.54
N ALA A 110 13.61 12.10 0.72
CA ALA A 110 14.93 12.48 1.21
C ALA A 110 15.65 13.45 0.24
N ALA A 111 15.54 13.24 -1.07
CA ALA A 111 16.16 14.12 -2.06
C ALA A 111 15.56 15.54 -2.06
N VAL A 112 14.26 15.68 -1.86
CA VAL A 112 13.56 16.97 -1.74
C VAL A 112 14.03 17.75 -0.50
N LEU A 113 14.44 17.05 0.55
CA LEU A 113 14.85 17.62 1.83
C LEU A 113 16.37 17.74 2.00
N LEU A 114 17.16 17.19 1.09
CA LEU A 114 18.63 17.17 1.18
C LEU A 114 19.21 18.58 1.32
N GLY A 115 20.08 18.77 2.30
CA GLY A 115 20.71 20.05 2.61
C GLY A 115 19.80 21.07 3.31
N ARG A 116 18.67 20.61 3.84
CA ARG A 116 17.72 21.42 4.61
C ARG A 116 17.66 21.02 6.08
N GLU A 117 18.63 20.23 6.56
CA GLU A 117 18.73 19.80 7.95
C GLU A 117 18.80 21.01 8.89
N GLY A 118 18.10 20.95 10.01
CA GLY A 118 17.91 22.06 10.96
C GLY A 118 16.82 23.06 10.57
N GLN A 119 16.23 22.99 9.38
CA GLN A 119 15.08 23.84 9.02
C GLN A 119 13.80 23.33 9.68
N SER A 120 12.91 24.27 9.98
CA SER A 120 11.58 23.98 10.51
C SER A 120 10.52 23.96 9.42
N PHE A 121 9.58 23.03 9.53
CA PHE A 121 8.48 22.81 8.59
C PHE A 121 7.15 22.71 9.33
N GLY A 122 6.10 23.27 8.72
CA GLY A 122 4.74 22.99 9.16
C GLY A 122 4.33 21.57 8.77
N ALA A 123 3.74 20.85 9.70
CA ALA A 123 3.32 19.47 9.51
C ALA A 123 1.96 19.18 10.14
N ILE A 124 1.29 18.13 9.69
CA ILE A 124 0.01 17.64 10.21
C ILE A 124 0.21 16.19 10.67
N VAL A 125 -0.21 15.87 11.88
CA VAL A 125 -0.18 14.50 12.40
C VAL A 125 -1.23 13.66 11.67
N ILE A 126 -0.79 12.61 10.97
CA ILE A 126 -1.67 11.72 10.18
C ILE A 126 -1.82 10.33 10.78
N ASP A 127 -0.84 9.86 11.58
CA ASP A 127 -0.89 8.55 12.21
C ASP A 127 -0.04 8.50 13.50
N HIS A 128 -0.36 7.51 14.35
CA HIS A 128 0.42 7.15 15.54
C HIS A 128 0.98 5.75 15.39
N THR A 129 2.30 5.63 15.52
CA THR A 129 3.01 4.36 15.49
C THR A 129 3.59 4.02 16.86
N ASP A 130 4.05 2.79 17.05
CA ASP A 130 4.78 2.38 18.28
C ASP A 130 6.09 3.15 18.47
N LYS A 131 6.62 3.73 17.39
CA LYS A 131 7.92 4.41 17.36
C LYS A 131 7.82 5.95 17.30
N GLY A 132 6.62 6.50 17.43
CA GLY A 132 6.39 7.95 17.34
C GLY A 132 5.11 8.31 16.59
N MET A 133 5.12 9.46 15.95
CA MET A 133 4.04 9.94 15.10
C MET A 133 4.49 9.93 13.63
N GLU A 134 3.55 9.74 12.73
CA GLU A 134 3.73 10.07 11.32
C GLU A 134 3.06 11.41 11.01
N VAL A 135 3.78 12.24 10.29
CA VAL A 135 3.30 13.57 9.86
C VAL A 135 3.40 13.71 8.37
N GLN A 136 2.51 14.49 7.80
CA GLN A 136 2.62 15.01 6.44
C GLN A 136 3.02 16.48 6.50
N LEU A 137 4.06 16.87 5.76
CA LEU A 137 4.44 18.28 5.62
C LEU A 137 3.36 19.04 4.86
N VAL A 138 3.14 20.31 5.23
CA VAL A 138 2.09 21.16 4.63
C VAL A 138 2.47 21.58 3.21
N ASP A 139 3.71 22.02 3.03
CA ASP A 139 4.19 22.63 1.78
C ASP A 139 4.92 21.65 0.84
N LEU A 140 5.17 20.45 1.30
CA LEU A 140 5.88 19.41 0.55
C LEU A 140 5.14 18.08 0.63
N PRO A 141 5.13 17.26 -0.44
CA PRO A 141 4.51 15.96 -0.45
C PRO A 141 5.42 14.92 0.25
N VAL A 142 5.75 15.15 1.51
CA VAL A 142 6.62 14.30 2.33
C VAL A 142 5.82 13.78 3.52
N ILE A 143 5.89 12.47 3.73
CA ILE A 143 5.37 11.80 4.92
C ILE A 143 6.56 11.22 5.66
N ALA A 144 6.74 11.63 6.91
CA ALA A 144 7.90 11.20 7.69
C ALA A 144 7.56 10.96 9.16
N ARG A 145 8.47 10.24 9.81
CA ARG A 145 8.37 10.01 11.24
C ARG A 145 8.89 11.21 12.02
N VAL A 146 8.17 11.52 13.10
CA VAL A 146 8.55 12.55 14.07
C VAL A 146 8.75 11.91 15.44
N THR A 147 9.85 12.30 16.10
CA THR A 147 10.10 11.99 17.52
C THR A 147 9.71 13.19 18.36
N GLY A 148 9.11 12.95 19.53
CA GLY A 148 8.68 13.99 20.45
C GLY A 148 7.38 13.61 21.19
N PRO A 149 6.81 14.54 21.95
CA PRO A 149 5.55 14.35 22.66
C PRO A 149 4.40 14.01 21.71
N ARG A 150 3.55 13.05 22.09
CA ARG A 150 2.39 12.68 21.28
C ARG A 150 1.36 13.80 21.23
N THR A 151 0.95 14.13 20.01
CA THR A 151 -0.06 15.16 19.72
C THR A 151 -1.24 14.51 18.99
N ALA A 152 -2.42 15.09 19.07
CA ALA A 152 -3.64 14.53 18.48
C ALA A 152 -3.57 14.40 16.96
N LEU A 153 -4.25 13.39 16.39
CA LEU A 153 -4.42 13.25 14.95
C LEU A 153 -5.07 14.50 14.35
N GLY A 154 -4.56 14.95 13.22
CA GLY A 154 -4.97 16.19 12.57
C GLY A 154 -4.46 17.46 13.24
N ALA A 155 -3.60 17.38 14.25
CA ALA A 155 -2.98 18.58 14.84
C ALA A 155 -1.87 19.13 13.93
N HIS A 156 -1.74 20.45 13.92
CA HIS A 156 -0.61 21.14 13.31
C HIS A 156 0.58 21.16 14.25
N LEU A 157 1.76 20.85 13.73
CA LEU A 157 3.01 20.89 14.44
C LEU A 157 4.03 21.74 13.65
N GLN A 158 5.02 22.26 14.38
CA GLN A 158 6.30 22.67 13.80
C GLN A 158 7.30 21.56 14.08
N VAL A 159 7.91 21.05 13.02
CA VAL A 159 8.89 19.96 13.10
C VAL A 159 10.21 20.41 12.52
N THR A 160 11.31 19.98 13.11
CA THR A 160 12.67 20.30 12.63
C THR A 160 13.24 19.08 11.95
N LEU A 161 13.80 19.26 10.75
CA LEU A 161 14.44 18.18 10.00
C LEU A 161 15.77 17.80 10.67
N ASP A 162 15.87 16.54 11.09
CA ASP A 162 17.10 16.01 11.71
C ASP A 162 17.99 15.32 10.66
N VAL A 163 17.38 14.51 9.78
CA VAL A 163 18.11 13.70 8.79
C VAL A 163 17.38 13.67 7.46
N ALA A 164 18.16 13.82 6.36
CA ALA A 164 17.72 13.53 5.00
C ALA A 164 18.82 12.74 4.27
N ASP A 165 18.72 11.41 4.23
CA ASP A 165 19.67 10.52 3.58
C ASP A 165 19.04 9.80 2.39
N VAL A 166 19.40 10.23 1.18
CA VAL A 166 18.88 9.68 -0.08
C VAL A 166 19.28 8.22 -0.29
N ARG A 167 20.48 7.83 0.15
CA ARG A 167 20.98 6.46 -0.02
C ARG A 167 20.24 5.47 0.88
N ALA A 168 19.98 5.89 2.10
CA ALA A 168 19.25 5.10 3.07
C ALA A 168 17.73 5.22 2.86
N GLY A 169 17.25 6.17 2.06
CA GLY A 169 15.83 6.53 1.98
C GLY A 169 15.29 6.96 3.34
N ALA A 170 16.10 7.69 4.10
CA ALA A 170 15.76 8.02 5.48
C ALA A 170 15.48 9.52 5.65
N VAL A 171 14.31 9.83 6.19
CA VAL A 171 13.92 11.16 6.64
C VAL A 171 13.43 11.06 8.07
N SER A 172 13.91 11.95 8.93
CA SER A 172 13.41 12.05 10.30
C SER A 172 13.32 13.50 10.76
N PHE A 173 12.35 13.73 11.62
CA PHE A 173 12.10 15.02 12.23
C PHE A 173 11.98 14.88 13.74
N SER A 174 12.28 15.97 14.45
CA SER A 174 11.99 16.14 15.86
C SER A 174 10.93 17.22 16.07
N HIS A 175 10.24 17.13 17.20
CA HIS A 175 9.24 18.08 17.68
C HIS A 175 9.40 18.24 19.19
N THR A 176 9.41 19.46 19.68
CA THR A 176 9.52 19.81 21.11
C THR A 176 8.18 20.26 21.68
#